data_ee953fc092e8ac52dffb6a7cf18746d4
#
_entry.id   ee953fc092e8ac52dffb6a7cf18746d4
#
_cell.length_a   1.000
_cell.length_b   1.000
_cell.length_c   1.000
_cell.angle_alpha   90.00
_cell.angle_beta   90.00
_cell.angle_gamma   90.00
#
_symmetry.space_group_name_H-M   'P 1'
#
loop_
_entity.id
_entity.type
_entity.pdbx_description
1 polymer ?
#
loop_
_entity_poly.entity_id
_entity_poly.type
_entity_poly.pdbx_seq_one_letter_code
_entity_poly.pdbx_strand_id
1 'polypeptide(L)'
;RVLLLQKGDITGEVSGKQSSNSALIEEFVGFGSGVSRPVHQNHTEIPDTSSPDTTDTTEILTTQTMQKKRFDYMTVKRPTHDQLKQITQDLGMNLSDERISEFLEVMEDTMKVYDMVDAMPDYLPTVDYPRTPGYRPAPEENPLNAWYIKCEVKGAPRGPLAGKSIVLKDNISLAGVPMMNGASTLEGYIPDIDATIVTRILDAGGTIVGKSHCEYFCLSGGSHTNATGPCHNPHKMGYSAGGSSSGSGALVSSGEVEMAMGGDQGGSIRMPASYSGCYGLKPTHGLVPYTGVMPIETTLDHTGPMTQNVADNALLLEVIAGEDGLDPRQYAPKVDRYTSALGRGVRGLKIGVVDEGFNRPESESDVDTKVRESAEKLRELGADVEQISIPMHNEGAAIWTPIGLEGLTNQMMNGNGFGTGWEGMYSTSLLDHHANWINRADELSDTLKFCMFVGEYFLRHYRGHFYAKAQNLSRKLKETYNESLAKFDLLLMPTTPMKATPLPPADASLALYCQRAFEMLANTSPFDVTGHPAMSIPCGMSDGLPIGLMLISRHYGESTIYQAAHALEQLGDWKQM
;
A
#
# COMPACT_ATOMS: atom_id res chain seq x y z
N ARG A 1 4.63 24.55 -37.51
CA ARG A 1 4.42 24.01 -38.89
C ARG A 1 3.60 22.74 -38.72
N VAL A 2 2.35 22.84 -39.14
CA VAL A 2 1.36 21.74 -39.21
C VAL A 2 1.65 20.97 -40.51
N LEU A 3 1.81 19.68 -40.44
CA LEU A 3 1.81 18.80 -41.61
C LEU A 3 0.46 18.10 -41.68
N LEU A 4 -0.32 18.50 -42.66
CA LEU A 4 -1.50 17.79 -43.15
C LEU A 4 -1.03 16.63 -44.05
N LEU A 5 -1.41 15.41 -43.71
CA LEU A 5 -1.33 14.27 -44.62
C LEU A 5 -2.71 14.01 -45.23
N GLN A 6 -2.77 14.14 -46.53
CA GLN A 6 -3.92 13.87 -47.38
C GLN A 6 -4.20 12.36 -47.51
N LYS A 7 -5.48 12.02 -47.57
CA LYS A 7 -5.98 10.72 -47.98
C LYS A 7 -5.54 10.37 -49.40
N GLY A 8 -4.96 9.19 -49.57
CA GLY A 8 -4.77 8.57 -50.88
C GLY A 8 -5.52 7.26 -50.94
N ASP A 9 -6.42 7.14 -51.91
CA ASP A 9 -7.13 5.94 -52.27
C ASP A 9 -6.21 4.85 -52.80
N ILE A 10 -6.30 3.64 -52.25
CA ILE A 10 -5.73 2.44 -52.88
C ILE A 10 -6.85 1.47 -53.17
N THR A 11 -7.26 1.44 -54.45
CA THR A 11 -8.04 0.35 -55.04
C THR A 11 -7.08 -0.74 -55.50
N GLY A 12 -7.18 -1.92 -54.93
CA GLY A 12 -6.46 -3.10 -55.37
C GLY A 12 -7.28 -4.36 -55.08
N GLU A 13 -7.84 -4.95 -56.12
CA GLU A 13 -8.47 -6.26 -56.11
C GLU A 13 -7.48 -7.35 -55.71
N VAL A 14 -7.81 -8.16 -54.70
CA VAL A 14 -7.12 -9.43 -54.43
C VAL A 14 -8.16 -10.55 -54.51
N SER A 15 -8.01 -11.36 -55.53
CA SER A 15 -8.75 -12.59 -55.78
C SER A 15 -8.57 -13.62 -54.66
N GLY A 16 -9.67 -14.26 -54.30
CA GLY A 16 -9.73 -15.22 -53.21
C GLY A 16 -8.89 -16.49 -53.43
N LYS A 17 -8.33 -16.95 -52.33
CA LYS A 17 -8.14 -18.37 -52.05
C LYS A 17 -8.44 -18.60 -50.56
N GLN A 18 -9.48 -19.39 -50.33
CA GLN A 18 -9.74 -20.00 -49.03
C GLN A 18 -8.57 -20.93 -48.68
N SER A 19 -7.95 -20.71 -47.53
CA SER A 19 -7.15 -21.72 -46.86
C SER A 19 -7.65 -21.84 -45.43
N SER A 20 -8.06 -23.08 -45.10
CA SER A 20 -8.60 -23.49 -43.81
C SER A 20 -7.59 -23.27 -42.66
N ASN A 21 -8.04 -22.63 -41.62
CA ASN A 21 -7.26 -22.29 -40.39
C ASN A 21 -6.99 -23.48 -39.44
N SER A 22 -7.13 -24.74 -39.89
CA SER A 22 -6.85 -25.91 -39.05
C SER A 22 -5.36 -26.30 -38.97
N ALA A 23 -4.49 -25.72 -39.78
CA ALA A 23 -3.06 -26.09 -39.79
C ALA A 23 -2.18 -25.28 -38.82
N LEU A 24 -2.70 -24.19 -38.24
CA LEU A 24 -1.91 -23.30 -37.34
C LEU A 24 -1.98 -23.72 -35.86
N ILE A 25 -2.90 -24.63 -35.51
CA ILE A 25 -3.05 -25.09 -34.11
C ILE A 25 -2.20 -26.33 -33.82
N GLU A 26 -1.85 -27.13 -34.82
CA GLU A 26 -1.00 -28.32 -34.63
C GLU A 26 0.49 -28.03 -34.44
N GLU A 27 0.98 -26.86 -34.79
CA GLU A 27 2.41 -26.53 -34.66
C GLU A 27 2.80 -26.04 -33.24
N PHE A 28 1.84 -25.79 -32.34
CA PHE A 28 2.09 -25.36 -30.97
C PHE A 28 2.08 -26.47 -29.90
N VAL A 29 1.76 -27.73 -30.27
CA VAL A 29 1.63 -28.87 -29.33
C VAL A 29 2.79 -29.87 -29.43
N GLY A 30 3.82 -29.60 -30.19
CA GLY A 30 4.90 -30.52 -30.49
C GLY A 30 6.22 -30.27 -29.78
N PHE A 31 6.29 -30.29 -28.44
CA PHE A 31 7.53 -30.51 -27.72
C PHE A 31 7.30 -31.27 -26.40
N GLY A 32 7.76 -32.51 -26.35
CA GLY A 32 7.98 -33.17 -25.07
C GLY A 32 7.78 -34.67 -25.04
N SER A 33 8.66 -35.45 -25.63
CA SER A 33 8.83 -36.84 -25.22
C SER A 33 10.32 -37.21 -25.19
N GLY A 34 10.75 -37.70 -24.03
CA GLY A 34 11.91 -38.58 -23.91
C GLY A 34 13.04 -38.08 -23.04
N VAL A 35 13.12 -38.54 -21.81
CA VAL A 35 14.24 -39.30 -21.26
C VAL A 35 13.83 -39.88 -19.90
N SER A 36 13.71 -41.20 -19.84
CA SER A 36 13.61 -41.99 -18.61
C SER A 36 14.99 -42.29 -18.04
N ARG A 37 15.15 -42.17 -16.74
CA ARG A 37 16.19 -42.91 -15.97
C ARG A 37 15.62 -43.34 -14.61
N PRO A 38 16.11 -44.47 -14.03
CA PRO A 38 15.38 -45.32 -13.10
C PRO A 38 15.55 -44.93 -11.62
N VAL A 39 14.49 -45.23 -10.86
CA VAL A 39 14.42 -45.13 -9.40
C VAL A 39 14.99 -46.37 -8.77
N HIS A 40 15.93 -46.20 -7.85
CA HIS A 40 16.36 -47.25 -6.92
C HIS A 40 15.45 -47.21 -5.67
N GLN A 41 14.76 -48.31 -5.43
CA GLN A 41 14.07 -48.60 -4.17
C GLN A 41 15.08 -49.11 -3.15
N ASN A 42 15.05 -48.60 -1.92
CA ASN A 42 15.55 -49.27 -0.74
C ASN A 42 14.49 -49.26 0.36
N HIS A 43 14.01 -50.46 0.66
CA HIS A 43 13.20 -50.76 1.84
C HIS A 43 14.07 -50.81 3.07
N THR A 44 13.65 -50.20 4.17
CA THR A 44 14.03 -50.67 5.53
C THR A 44 12.80 -50.53 6.43
N GLU A 45 12.51 -51.66 7.08
CA GLU A 45 11.38 -51.91 7.99
C GLU A 45 11.56 -51.20 9.33
N ILE A 46 10.41 -50.79 9.93
CA ILE A 46 10.30 -50.25 11.28
C ILE A 46 9.63 -51.28 12.19
N PRO A 47 10.09 -51.50 13.40
CA PRO A 47 9.32 -52.29 14.38
C PRO A 47 8.34 -51.42 15.19
N ASP A 48 7.20 -52.00 15.36
CA ASP A 48 6.05 -51.60 16.17
C ASP A 48 6.33 -51.64 17.67
N THR A 49 5.96 -50.60 18.43
CA THR A 49 5.64 -50.75 19.88
C THR A 49 4.52 -49.78 20.30
N SER A 50 3.51 -50.37 20.85
CA SER A 50 2.25 -49.93 21.44
C SER A 50 2.23 -48.75 22.42
N SER A 51 1.21 -47.94 22.28
CA SER A 51 0.40 -47.01 23.09
C SER A 51 0.36 -47.14 24.64
N PRO A 52 -0.36 -46.26 25.43
CA PRO A 52 -1.27 -45.15 25.11
C PRO A 52 -1.09 -43.89 26.03
N ASP A 53 -1.66 -42.78 25.71
CA ASP A 53 -2.65 -41.98 26.46
C ASP A 53 -2.55 -40.45 26.35
N THR A 54 -3.68 -39.88 26.09
CA THR A 54 -4.26 -38.56 26.45
C THR A 54 -3.73 -37.25 25.83
N THR A 55 -4.61 -36.72 24.92
CA THR A 55 -5.16 -35.35 24.89
C THR A 55 -4.21 -34.17 24.81
N ASP A 56 -4.07 -33.66 23.65
CA ASP A 56 -4.47 -32.28 23.25
C ASP A 56 -4.13 -32.09 21.75
N THR A 57 -5.10 -32.32 20.88
CA THR A 57 -4.94 -32.14 19.44
C THR A 57 -5.34 -30.72 19.07
N THR A 58 -4.44 -29.80 19.26
CA THR A 58 -4.45 -28.57 18.43
C THR A 58 -3.92 -28.98 17.06
N GLU A 59 -4.82 -29.25 16.13
CA GLU A 59 -4.46 -29.54 14.74
C GLU A 59 -3.66 -28.38 14.15
N ILE A 60 -2.36 -28.60 13.95
CA ILE A 60 -1.53 -27.79 13.08
C ILE A 60 -2.05 -28.04 11.66
N LEU A 61 -2.93 -27.15 11.17
CA LEU A 61 -3.38 -27.16 9.79
C LEU A 61 -2.15 -26.94 8.88
N THR A 62 -1.69 -28.00 8.28
CA THR A 62 -0.61 -27.93 7.28
C THR A 62 -1.13 -27.23 6.02
N THR A 63 -0.25 -26.50 5.33
CA THR A 63 -0.51 -25.79 4.07
C THR A 63 -1.23 -26.66 3.03
N GLN A 64 -0.97 -27.98 3.02
CA GLN A 64 -1.65 -28.95 2.16
C GLN A 64 -3.14 -29.16 2.51
N THR A 65 -3.55 -29.00 3.77
CA THR A 65 -4.95 -29.15 4.18
C THR A 65 -5.76 -27.90 3.81
N MET A 66 -5.13 -26.73 3.81
CA MET A 66 -5.75 -25.48 3.33
C MET A 66 -5.91 -25.49 1.79
N GLN A 67 -4.94 -25.97 1.04
CA GLN A 67 -5.04 -26.15 -0.40
C GLN A 67 -6.16 -27.13 -0.78
N LYS A 68 -6.33 -28.22 -0.05
CA LYS A 68 -7.36 -29.24 -0.36
C LYS A 68 -8.80 -28.74 -0.18
N LYS A 69 -9.06 -27.80 0.76
CA LYS A 69 -10.38 -27.14 0.90
C LYS A 69 -10.68 -26.11 -0.18
N ARG A 70 -9.68 -25.58 -0.88
CA ARG A 70 -9.83 -24.62 -1.97
C ARG A 70 -10.34 -25.28 -3.26
N PHE A 71 -10.05 -26.56 -3.48
CA PHE A 71 -10.42 -27.28 -4.71
C PHE A 71 -11.92 -27.61 -4.86
N ASP A 72 -12.71 -27.51 -3.79
CA ASP A 72 -14.15 -27.86 -3.86
C ASP A 72 -15.07 -26.72 -4.37
N TYR A 73 -14.55 -25.53 -4.67
CA TYR A 73 -15.38 -24.36 -5.00
C TYR A 73 -15.15 -23.72 -6.38
N MET A 74 -14.10 -24.07 -7.12
CA MET A 74 -13.76 -23.41 -8.38
C MET A 74 -13.67 -24.41 -9.55
N THR A 75 -14.82 -24.84 -10.03
CA THR A 75 -14.90 -25.42 -11.38
C THR A 75 -15.26 -24.29 -12.34
N VAL A 76 -14.48 -24.10 -13.40
CA VAL A 76 -14.76 -23.09 -14.43
C VAL A 76 -16.13 -23.36 -15.06
N LYS A 77 -17.09 -22.48 -14.77
CA LYS A 77 -18.46 -22.61 -15.26
C LYS A 77 -18.54 -22.12 -16.69
N ARG A 78 -19.25 -22.90 -17.55
CA ARG A 78 -19.54 -22.46 -18.89
C ARG A 78 -20.59 -21.36 -18.86
N PRO A 79 -20.45 -20.27 -19.66
CA PRO A 79 -21.45 -19.23 -19.72
C PRO A 79 -22.76 -19.79 -20.31
N THR A 80 -23.87 -19.40 -19.71
CA THR A 80 -25.19 -19.69 -20.27
C THR A 80 -25.50 -18.73 -21.43
N HIS A 81 -26.49 -19.08 -22.23
CA HIS A 81 -27.00 -18.22 -23.31
C HIS A 81 -27.40 -16.83 -22.77
N ASP A 82 -28.14 -16.79 -21.66
CA ASP A 82 -28.61 -15.53 -21.07
C ASP A 82 -27.46 -14.67 -20.55
N GLN A 83 -26.42 -15.29 -19.93
CA GLN A 83 -25.23 -14.58 -19.48
C GLN A 83 -24.48 -13.95 -20.66
N LEU A 84 -24.28 -14.71 -21.77
CA LEU A 84 -23.63 -14.16 -22.97
C LEU A 84 -24.47 -13.06 -23.61
N LYS A 85 -25.80 -13.25 -23.65
CA LYS A 85 -26.74 -12.23 -24.14
C LYS A 85 -26.64 -10.93 -23.32
N GLN A 86 -26.55 -11.02 -22.00
CA GLN A 86 -26.34 -9.85 -21.13
C GLN A 86 -25.00 -9.17 -21.43
N ILE A 87 -23.92 -9.94 -21.57
CA ILE A 87 -22.60 -9.42 -21.93
C ILE A 87 -22.63 -8.67 -23.25
N THR A 88 -23.32 -9.20 -24.27
CA THR A 88 -23.45 -8.51 -25.58
C THR A 88 -24.17 -7.18 -25.45
N GLN A 89 -25.20 -7.10 -24.60
CA GLN A 89 -25.96 -5.88 -24.35
C GLN A 89 -25.08 -4.85 -23.61
N ASP A 90 -24.34 -5.28 -22.59
CA ASP A 90 -23.42 -4.41 -21.81
C ASP A 90 -22.31 -3.84 -22.70
N LEU A 91 -21.88 -4.61 -23.71
CA LEU A 91 -20.91 -4.18 -24.72
C LEU A 91 -21.54 -3.35 -25.87
N GLY A 92 -22.86 -3.10 -25.85
CA GLY A 92 -23.57 -2.36 -26.88
C GLY A 92 -23.73 -3.13 -28.20
N MET A 93 -23.57 -4.47 -28.16
CA MET A 93 -23.75 -5.35 -29.33
C MET A 93 -25.19 -5.85 -29.43
N ASN A 94 -25.71 -5.96 -30.65
CA ASN A 94 -27.03 -6.49 -30.91
C ASN A 94 -26.91 -7.77 -31.77
N LEU A 95 -26.78 -8.92 -31.09
CA LEU A 95 -26.65 -10.22 -31.73
C LEU A 95 -27.96 -11.02 -31.64
N SER A 96 -28.27 -11.85 -32.66
CA SER A 96 -29.38 -12.77 -32.59
C SER A 96 -29.09 -13.95 -31.66
N ASP A 97 -30.14 -14.63 -31.18
CA ASP A 97 -30.00 -15.79 -30.29
C ASP A 97 -29.25 -16.96 -30.98
N GLU A 98 -29.42 -17.13 -32.29
CA GLU A 98 -28.66 -18.10 -33.07
C GLU A 98 -27.16 -17.75 -33.05
N ARG A 99 -26.84 -16.47 -33.26
CA ARG A 99 -25.43 -16.03 -33.28
C ARG A 99 -24.77 -16.15 -31.91
N ILE A 100 -25.51 -15.89 -30.83
CA ILE A 100 -25.06 -16.13 -29.47
C ILE A 100 -24.73 -17.61 -29.24
N SER A 101 -25.59 -18.51 -29.72
CA SER A 101 -25.38 -19.95 -29.61
C SER A 101 -24.13 -20.41 -30.37
N GLU A 102 -23.89 -19.90 -31.60
CA GLU A 102 -22.65 -20.15 -32.34
C GLU A 102 -21.39 -19.66 -31.56
N PHE A 103 -21.44 -18.50 -30.89
CA PHE A 103 -20.33 -18.04 -30.07
C PHE A 103 -20.07 -18.96 -28.86
N LEU A 104 -21.10 -19.46 -28.20
CA LEU A 104 -20.95 -20.42 -27.10
C LEU A 104 -20.24 -21.71 -27.55
N GLU A 105 -20.58 -22.23 -28.76
CA GLU A 105 -19.89 -23.39 -29.32
C GLU A 105 -18.39 -23.11 -29.55
N VAL A 106 -18.05 -21.96 -30.14
CA VAL A 106 -16.67 -21.56 -30.41
C VAL A 106 -15.89 -21.31 -29.12
N MET A 107 -16.54 -20.79 -28.07
CA MET A 107 -15.91 -20.52 -26.77
C MET A 107 -15.52 -21.80 -26.02
N GLU A 108 -16.13 -22.96 -26.29
CA GLU A 108 -15.93 -24.19 -25.53
C GLU A 108 -14.44 -24.62 -25.51
N ASP A 109 -13.73 -24.51 -26.62
CA ASP A 109 -12.30 -24.87 -26.65
C ASP A 109 -11.45 -23.90 -25.81
N THR A 110 -11.81 -22.62 -25.78
CA THR A 110 -11.17 -21.65 -24.91
C THR A 110 -11.47 -21.95 -23.43
N MET A 111 -12.71 -22.35 -23.10
CA MET A 111 -13.05 -22.72 -21.70
C MET A 111 -12.21 -23.89 -21.18
N LYS A 112 -11.89 -24.87 -22.04
CA LYS A 112 -10.98 -26.00 -21.69
C LYS A 112 -9.56 -25.50 -21.31
N VAL A 113 -9.09 -24.41 -21.91
CA VAL A 113 -7.80 -23.81 -21.54
C VAL A 113 -7.87 -23.21 -20.14
N TYR A 114 -9.00 -22.57 -19.79
CA TYR A 114 -9.21 -22.08 -18.41
C TYR A 114 -9.29 -23.24 -17.40
N ASP A 115 -9.92 -24.39 -17.74
CA ASP A 115 -9.89 -25.58 -16.88
C ASP A 115 -8.47 -26.09 -16.65
N MET A 116 -7.61 -26.03 -17.68
CA MET A 116 -6.19 -26.41 -17.53
C MET A 116 -5.43 -25.49 -16.59
N VAL A 117 -5.65 -24.17 -16.67
CA VAL A 117 -5.04 -23.19 -15.78
C VAL A 117 -5.55 -23.37 -14.35
N ASP A 118 -6.86 -23.59 -14.17
CA ASP A 118 -7.48 -23.82 -12.86
C ASP A 118 -6.91 -25.08 -12.16
N ALA A 119 -6.58 -26.11 -12.93
CA ALA A 119 -5.99 -27.35 -12.42
C ALA A 119 -4.50 -27.20 -12.03
N MET A 120 -3.82 -26.12 -12.43
CA MET A 120 -2.42 -25.88 -12.06
C MET A 120 -2.34 -25.30 -10.63
N PRO A 121 -1.37 -25.72 -9.81
CA PRO A 121 -1.14 -25.06 -8.52
C PRO A 121 -0.64 -23.64 -8.74
N ASP A 122 -1.14 -22.70 -7.92
CA ASP A 122 -0.66 -21.33 -7.94
C ASP A 122 0.81 -21.26 -7.52
N TYR A 123 1.59 -20.36 -8.15
CA TYR A 123 3.00 -20.18 -7.86
C TYR A 123 3.22 -19.00 -6.92
N LEU A 124 3.17 -19.26 -5.62
CA LEU A 124 3.23 -18.27 -4.54
C LEU A 124 4.51 -18.43 -3.72
N PRO A 125 4.97 -17.35 -3.03
CA PRO A 125 6.08 -17.41 -2.08
C PRO A 125 5.81 -18.41 -0.95
N THR A 126 6.88 -19.06 -0.45
CA THR A 126 6.81 -19.96 0.71
C THR A 126 6.60 -19.18 2.01
N VAL A 127 5.99 -19.86 3.00
CA VAL A 127 5.77 -19.34 4.35
C VAL A 127 6.54 -20.21 5.34
N ASP A 128 7.65 -19.69 5.88
CA ASP A 128 8.64 -20.51 6.57
C ASP A 128 8.55 -20.46 8.10
N TYR A 129 7.97 -19.39 8.68
CA TYR A 129 7.96 -19.18 10.13
C TYR A 129 6.66 -19.68 10.78
N PRO A 130 6.72 -20.49 11.88
CA PRO A 130 5.55 -20.95 12.60
C PRO A 130 4.75 -19.80 13.19
N ARG A 131 3.42 -19.92 13.16
CA ARG A 131 2.51 -18.88 13.64
C ARG A 131 1.16 -19.43 14.07
N THR A 132 0.45 -18.64 14.86
CA THR A 132 -0.96 -18.85 15.19
C THR A 132 -1.79 -17.69 14.62
N PRO A 133 -3.10 -17.87 14.43
CA PRO A 133 -3.98 -16.80 13.95
C PRO A 133 -3.99 -15.54 14.82
N GLY A 134 -3.52 -15.62 16.06
CA GLY A 134 -3.65 -14.54 17.02
C GLY A 134 -5.07 -14.40 17.55
N TYR A 135 -5.35 -13.24 18.15
CA TYR A 135 -6.67 -12.94 18.70
C TYR A 135 -6.98 -11.45 18.57
N ARG A 136 -8.26 -11.11 18.51
CA ARG A 136 -8.73 -9.73 18.58
C ARG A 136 -8.74 -9.28 20.04
N PRO A 137 -7.99 -8.25 20.44
CA PRO A 137 -7.94 -7.81 21.83
C PRO A 137 -9.28 -7.23 22.29
N ALA A 138 -9.62 -7.44 23.57
CA ALA A 138 -10.76 -6.80 24.20
C ALA A 138 -10.54 -5.27 24.32
N PRO A 139 -11.62 -4.47 24.48
CA PRO A 139 -11.49 -3.01 24.60
C PRO A 139 -10.54 -2.56 25.72
N GLU A 140 -10.48 -3.30 26.83
CA GLU A 140 -9.61 -3.03 27.98
C GLU A 140 -8.12 -3.21 27.63
N GLU A 141 -7.81 -4.10 26.68
CA GLU A 141 -6.46 -4.35 26.16
C GLU A 141 -6.11 -3.46 24.96
N ASN A 142 -7.07 -2.65 24.48
CA ASN A 142 -6.96 -1.83 23.28
C ASN A 142 -7.64 -0.45 23.47
N PRO A 143 -7.26 0.32 24.50
CA PRO A 143 -7.95 1.55 24.87
C PRO A 143 -7.93 2.63 23.79
N LEU A 144 -6.92 2.62 22.90
CA LEU A 144 -6.84 3.52 21.75
C LEU A 144 -7.56 2.99 20.51
N ASN A 145 -8.08 1.77 20.53
CA ASN A 145 -8.58 1.04 19.37
C ASN A 145 -7.51 0.97 18.24
N ALA A 146 -6.24 0.76 18.62
CA ALA A 146 -5.09 0.78 17.72
C ALA A 146 -4.69 -0.60 17.19
N TRP A 147 -5.15 -1.68 17.82
CA TRP A 147 -4.95 -3.07 17.39
C TRP A 147 -6.16 -3.60 16.63
N TYR A 148 -5.90 -4.36 15.57
CA TYR A 148 -6.89 -5.27 14.97
C TYR A 148 -6.70 -6.69 15.51
N ILE A 149 -5.51 -7.27 15.37
CA ILE A 149 -5.14 -8.60 15.86
C ILE A 149 -3.82 -8.49 16.64
N LYS A 150 -3.75 -9.14 17.81
CA LYS A 150 -2.49 -9.44 18.50
C LYS A 150 -2.08 -10.87 18.19
N CYS A 151 -0.83 -11.07 17.79
CA CYS A 151 -0.23 -12.38 17.53
C CYS A 151 1.25 -12.35 17.90
N GLU A 152 1.93 -13.47 17.80
CA GLU A 152 3.38 -13.54 17.91
C GLU A 152 3.93 -14.43 16.80
N VAL A 153 4.71 -13.85 15.87
CA VAL A 153 5.45 -14.59 14.86
C VAL A 153 6.92 -14.25 15.03
N LYS A 154 7.69 -15.19 15.55
CA LYS A 154 9.13 -15.03 15.78
C LYS A 154 9.89 -15.31 14.50
N GLY A 155 10.79 -14.39 14.13
CA GLY A 155 11.70 -14.56 13.01
C GLY A 155 12.94 -15.40 13.37
N ALA A 156 13.96 -15.27 12.56
CA ALA A 156 15.24 -15.94 12.76
C ALA A 156 15.84 -15.62 14.15
N PRO A 157 16.59 -16.56 14.77
CA PRO A 157 17.13 -16.37 16.11
C PRO A 157 18.22 -15.30 16.19
N ARG A 158 18.70 -14.82 15.06
CA ARG A 158 19.75 -13.80 14.93
C ARG A 158 19.44 -12.90 13.73
N GLY A 159 19.88 -11.64 13.81
CA GLY A 159 19.75 -10.68 12.73
C GLY A 159 19.74 -9.25 13.28
N PRO A 160 19.74 -8.24 12.41
CA PRO A 160 19.75 -6.84 12.81
C PRO A 160 18.49 -6.41 13.57
N LEU A 161 17.36 -7.10 13.41
CA LEU A 161 16.12 -6.85 14.14
C LEU A 161 15.88 -7.81 15.31
N ALA A 162 16.90 -8.60 15.73
CA ALA A 162 16.76 -9.52 16.86
C ALA A 162 16.40 -8.75 18.14
N GLY A 163 15.32 -9.16 18.81
CA GLY A 163 14.78 -8.50 19.99
C GLY A 163 13.84 -7.32 19.71
N LYS A 164 13.61 -6.95 18.44
CA LYS A 164 12.68 -5.89 18.06
C LYS A 164 11.27 -6.43 17.84
N SER A 165 10.27 -5.68 18.32
CA SER A 165 8.84 -5.93 18.12
C SER A 165 8.30 -5.03 17.01
N ILE A 166 7.64 -5.64 16.01
CA ILE A 166 7.12 -4.94 14.84
C ILE A 166 5.62 -5.22 14.68
N VAL A 167 4.81 -4.18 14.56
CA VAL A 167 3.40 -4.30 14.16
C VAL A 167 3.21 -3.96 12.69
N LEU A 168 2.34 -4.68 12.01
CA LEU A 168 2.02 -4.48 10.60
C LEU A 168 0.69 -3.73 10.45
N LYS A 169 0.64 -2.71 9.59
CA LYS A 169 -0.63 -2.14 9.15
C LYS A 169 -1.51 -3.25 8.56
N ASP A 170 -2.82 -3.20 8.80
CA ASP A 170 -3.70 -4.32 8.45
C ASP A 170 -3.99 -4.51 6.95
N ASN A 171 -3.38 -3.73 6.08
CA ASN A 171 -3.35 -3.97 4.64
C ASN A 171 -2.16 -4.86 4.18
N ILE A 172 -1.25 -5.23 5.10
CA ILE A 172 -0.06 -6.05 4.82
C ILE A 172 -0.39 -7.51 5.13
N SER A 173 -0.22 -8.40 4.15
CA SER A 173 -0.48 -9.84 4.31
C SER A 173 0.51 -10.47 5.28
N LEU A 174 -0.04 -11.19 6.24
CA LEU A 174 0.66 -12.09 7.16
C LEU A 174 -0.07 -13.43 7.11
N ALA A 175 0.53 -14.43 6.50
CA ALA A 175 -0.09 -15.71 6.24
C ALA A 175 -0.68 -16.32 7.52
N GLY A 176 -1.90 -16.86 7.44
CA GLY A 176 -2.57 -17.51 8.57
C GLY A 176 -3.10 -16.57 9.65
N VAL A 177 -2.89 -15.25 9.54
CA VAL A 177 -3.40 -14.25 10.49
C VAL A 177 -4.52 -13.42 9.83
N PRO A 178 -5.70 -13.27 10.47
CA PRO A 178 -6.82 -12.53 9.88
C PRO A 178 -6.46 -11.11 9.45
N MET A 179 -7.01 -10.68 8.31
CA MET A 179 -6.86 -9.36 7.73
C MET A 179 -8.22 -8.83 7.30
N MET A 180 -8.55 -7.59 7.68
CA MET A 180 -9.77 -6.92 7.23
C MET A 180 -9.49 -5.57 6.53
N ASN A 181 -8.27 -5.06 6.60
CA ASN A 181 -7.90 -3.76 6.04
C ASN A 181 -8.90 -2.64 6.43
N GLY A 182 -9.33 -2.63 7.69
CA GLY A 182 -10.31 -1.69 8.22
C GLY A 182 -11.74 -1.86 7.72
N ALA A 183 -12.01 -2.82 6.83
CA ALA A 183 -13.25 -2.95 6.07
C ALA A 183 -14.05 -4.18 6.50
N SER A 184 -15.32 -3.98 6.89
CA SER A 184 -16.24 -5.09 7.20
C SER A 184 -16.41 -6.06 6.03
N THR A 185 -16.37 -5.56 4.79
CA THR A 185 -16.52 -6.37 3.58
C THR A 185 -15.36 -7.33 3.32
N LEU A 186 -14.18 -7.10 3.92
CA LEU A 186 -13.03 -7.99 3.86
C LEU A 186 -12.86 -8.84 5.14
N GLU A 187 -13.66 -8.60 6.19
CA GLU A 187 -13.58 -9.35 7.44
C GLU A 187 -13.77 -10.86 7.19
N GLY A 188 -12.92 -11.67 7.81
CA GLY A 188 -12.88 -13.12 7.60
C GLY A 188 -11.86 -13.59 6.56
N TYR A 189 -11.21 -12.69 5.82
CA TYR A 189 -10.09 -13.05 4.96
C TYR A 189 -8.86 -13.42 5.79
N ILE A 190 -8.21 -14.52 5.40
CA ILE A 190 -6.94 -14.99 5.97
C ILE A 190 -5.95 -15.13 4.82
N PRO A 191 -4.89 -14.30 4.76
CA PRO A 191 -3.85 -14.41 3.75
C PRO A 191 -3.18 -15.78 3.73
N ASP A 192 -2.84 -16.27 2.55
CA ASP A 192 -2.08 -17.50 2.32
C ASP A 192 -0.58 -17.25 2.09
N ILE A 193 -0.17 -15.99 2.02
CA ILE A 193 1.22 -15.55 1.82
C ILE A 193 1.65 -14.53 2.88
N ASP A 194 2.96 -14.43 3.07
CA ASP A 194 3.59 -13.26 3.69
C ASP A 194 3.92 -12.21 2.62
N ALA A 195 3.69 -10.93 2.92
CA ALA A 195 4.26 -9.86 2.11
C ALA A 195 5.81 -9.95 2.15
N THR A 196 6.49 -9.57 1.06
CA THR A 196 7.97 -9.59 1.01
C THR A 196 8.61 -8.89 2.20
N ILE A 197 8.05 -7.75 2.63
CA ILE A 197 8.55 -7.00 3.79
C ILE A 197 8.41 -7.80 5.10
N VAL A 198 7.39 -8.64 5.23
CA VAL A 198 7.19 -9.52 6.40
C VAL A 198 8.28 -10.60 6.43
N THR A 199 8.50 -11.28 5.32
CA THR A 199 9.58 -12.28 5.20
C THR A 199 10.93 -11.67 5.55
N ARG A 200 11.26 -10.48 5.01
CA ARG A 200 12.52 -9.78 5.31
C ARG A 200 12.67 -9.40 6.78
N ILE A 201 11.60 -8.94 7.43
CA ILE A 201 11.60 -8.63 8.87
C ILE A 201 11.86 -9.90 9.69
N LEU A 202 11.21 -11.00 9.35
CA LEU A 202 11.38 -12.29 10.05
C LEU A 202 12.78 -12.86 9.81
N ASP A 203 13.30 -12.83 8.58
CA ASP A 203 14.68 -13.25 8.24
C ASP A 203 15.74 -12.42 8.98
N ALA A 204 15.44 -11.14 9.23
CA ALA A 204 16.30 -10.25 10.00
C ALA A 204 16.17 -10.44 11.53
N GLY A 205 15.41 -11.42 12.00
CA GLY A 205 15.24 -11.76 13.42
C GLY A 205 14.18 -10.94 14.16
N GLY A 206 13.39 -10.11 13.46
CA GLY A 206 12.29 -9.36 14.06
C GLY A 206 11.15 -10.26 14.52
N THR A 207 10.36 -9.79 15.48
CA THR A 207 9.13 -10.45 15.94
C THR A 207 7.93 -9.63 15.49
N ILE A 208 7.04 -10.22 14.68
CA ILE A 208 5.76 -9.61 14.35
C ILE A 208 4.80 -9.82 15.52
N VAL A 209 4.29 -8.73 16.09
CA VAL A 209 3.43 -8.78 17.29
C VAL A 209 1.94 -8.56 17.01
N GLY A 210 1.57 -8.32 15.75
CA GLY A 210 0.17 -8.18 15.36
C GLY A 210 -0.07 -7.33 14.14
N LYS A 211 -1.37 -7.07 13.92
CA LYS A 211 -1.91 -6.21 12.87
C LYS A 211 -2.51 -4.97 13.53
N SER A 212 -2.08 -3.78 13.09
CA SER A 212 -2.58 -2.52 13.60
C SER A 212 -3.84 -2.07 12.86
N HIS A 213 -4.70 -1.36 13.56
CA HIS A 213 -5.85 -0.65 13.00
C HIS A 213 -5.45 0.25 11.83
N CYS A 214 -6.28 0.29 10.79
CA CYS A 214 -6.16 1.23 9.68
C CYS A 214 -7.54 1.69 9.22
N GLU A 215 -7.58 2.75 8.43
CA GLU A 215 -8.83 3.25 7.88
C GLU A 215 -9.46 2.27 6.88
N TYR A 216 -10.77 2.43 6.61
CA TYR A 216 -11.53 1.56 5.70
C TYR A 216 -10.86 1.53 4.32
N PHE A 217 -10.30 0.38 3.92
CA PHE A 217 -9.44 0.20 2.75
C PHE A 217 -8.35 1.29 2.61
N CYS A 218 -7.80 1.73 3.74
CA CYS A 218 -6.76 2.77 3.81
C CYS A 218 -7.17 4.13 3.22
N LEU A 219 -8.48 4.45 3.16
CA LEU A 219 -8.98 5.65 2.48
C LEU A 219 -9.51 6.71 3.45
N SER A 220 -8.63 7.30 4.22
CA SER A 220 -8.85 8.50 5.06
C SER A 220 -7.55 8.88 5.75
N GLY A 221 -7.33 10.16 6.00
CA GLY A 221 -6.28 10.69 6.88
C GLY A 221 -6.75 10.89 8.33
N GLY A 222 -8.00 10.57 8.65
CA GLY A 222 -8.69 11.04 9.86
C GLY A 222 -8.90 10.04 11.00
N SER A 223 -8.46 8.81 10.92
CA SER A 223 -8.56 7.71 11.93
C SER A 223 -9.97 7.36 12.44
N HIS A 224 -11.04 7.61 11.65
CA HIS A 224 -12.42 7.42 12.09
C HIS A 224 -13.28 6.55 11.16
N THR A 225 -12.72 6.03 10.07
CA THR A 225 -13.53 5.35 9.03
C THR A 225 -13.52 3.83 9.13
N ASN A 226 -12.71 3.24 10.02
CA ASN A 226 -12.65 1.80 10.21
C ASN A 226 -13.99 1.23 10.68
N ALA A 227 -14.37 0.06 10.17
CA ALA A 227 -15.60 -0.64 10.54
C ALA A 227 -15.69 -1.00 12.04
N THR A 228 -14.56 -1.02 12.75
CA THR A 228 -14.50 -1.33 14.21
C THR A 228 -14.52 -0.06 15.09
N GLY A 229 -14.73 1.11 14.49
CA GLY A 229 -14.74 2.40 15.17
C GLY A 229 -13.41 3.16 15.08
N PRO A 230 -13.34 4.38 15.64
CA PRO A 230 -12.19 5.27 15.50
C PRO A 230 -10.98 4.80 16.30
N CYS A 231 -9.78 5.13 15.79
CA CYS A 231 -8.53 5.05 16.53
C CYS A 231 -8.23 6.41 17.19
N HIS A 232 -7.93 6.40 18.48
CA HIS A 232 -7.71 7.61 19.27
C HIS A 232 -6.25 8.03 19.31
N ASN A 233 -6.03 9.35 19.36
CA ASN A 233 -4.70 9.92 19.52
C ASN A 233 -4.11 9.56 20.90
N PRO A 234 -2.86 9.07 20.97
CA PRO A 234 -2.25 8.65 22.24
C PRO A 234 -1.98 9.82 23.19
N HIS A 235 -1.93 11.07 22.70
CA HIS A 235 -1.73 12.27 23.53
C HIS A 235 -3.06 12.89 23.98
N LYS A 236 -4.15 12.68 23.22
CA LYS A 236 -5.43 13.34 23.53
C LYS A 236 -6.62 12.49 23.06
N MET A 237 -7.26 11.79 23.99
CA MET A 237 -8.46 10.99 23.71
C MET A 237 -9.54 11.84 23.05
N GLY A 238 -10.26 11.24 22.06
CA GLY A 238 -11.27 11.93 21.27
C GLY A 238 -10.72 12.75 20.10
N TYR A 239 -9.39 12.75 19.91
CA TYR A 239 -8.73 13.35 18.76
C TYR A 239 -8.21 12.27 17.80
N SER A 240 -8.05 12.64 16.54
CA SER A 240 -7.54 11.77 15.49
C SER A 240 -6.09 11.34 15.76
N ALA A 241 -5.79 10.05 15.60
CA ALA A 241 -4.41 9.55 15.56
C ALA A 241 -3.73 9.83 14.22
N GLY A 242 -4.47 10.38 13.25
CA GLY A 242 -4.07 10.44 11.86
C GLY A 242 -4.27 9.08 11.15
N GLY A 243 -4.40 9.11 9.84
CA GLY A 243 -4.66 7.93 9.01
C GLY A 243 -3.90 7.95 7.69
N SER A 244 -3.95 6.86 6.96
CA SER A 244 -4.69 5.64 7.23
C SER A 244 -3.93 4.62 8.08
N SER A 245 -2.63 4.82 8.41
CA SER A 245 -1.85 3.95 9.32
C SER A 245 -2.07 4.37 10.79
N SER A 246 -3.34 4.51 11.19
CA SER A 246 -3.74 5.10 12.48
C SER A 246 -3.24 4.30 13.67
N GLY A 247 -3.47 3.00 13.69
CA GLY A 247 -2.98 2.12 14.75
C GLY A 247 -1.44 2.02 14.78
N SER A 248 -0.77 2.02 13.61
CA SER A 248 0.70 2.00 13.57
C SER A 248 1.29 3.23 14.26
N GLY A 249 0.77 4.44 13.95
CA GLY A 249 1.19 5.68 14.60
C GLY A 249 0.88 5.70 16.09
N ALA A 250 -0.33 5.32 16.48
CA ALA A 250 -0.76 5.30 17.87
C ALA A 250 0.05 4.33 18.74
N LEU A 251 0.27 3.10 18.28
CA LEU A 251 1.01 2.07 19.02
C LEU A 251 2.49 2.39 19.20
N VAL A 252 3.13 2.96 18.18
CA VAL A 252 4.51 3.44 18.29
C VAL A 252 4.59 4.60 19.28
N SER A 253 3.72 5.59 19.15
CA SER A 253 3.76 6.79 20.01
C SER A 253 3.39 6.52 21.45
N SER A 254 2.50 5.56 21.74
CA SER A 254 2.18 5.13 23.11
C SER A 254 3.29 4.29 23.75
N GLY A 255 4.24 3.78 22.97
CA GLY A 255 5.31 2.92 23.45
C GLY A 255 4.92 1.45 23.59
N GLU A 256 3.76 1.05 23.07
CA GLU A 256 3.33 -0.36 23.08
C GLU A 256 4.17 -1.23 22.14
N VAL A 257 4.67 -0.66 21.05
CA VAL A 257 5.59 -1.33 20.11
C VAL A 257 6.77 -0.41 19.76
N GLU A 258 7.91 -1.02 19.41
CA GLU A 258 9.11 -0.28 19.04
C GLU A 258 9.05 0.23 17.60
N MET A 259 8.52 -0.58 16.69
CA MET A 259 8.48 -0.34 15.25
C MET A 259 7.13 -0.72 14.67
N ALA A 260 6.73 -0.05 13.61
CA ALA A 260 5.55 -0.38 12.84
C ALA A 260 5.81 -0.23 11.34
N MET A 261 5.07 -1.02 10.55
CA MET A 261 4.95 -0.79 9.12
C MET A 261 3.68 0.01 8.84
N GLY A 262 3.80 1.01 7.97
CA GLY A 262 2.69 1.80 7.45
C GLY A 262 2.58 1.72 5.94
N GLY A 263 1.50 2.26 5.36
CA GLY A 263 1.32 2.47 3.93
C GLY A 263 0.91 3.91 3.66
N ASP A 264 1.31 4.48 2.51
CA ASP A 264 1.19 5.90 2.17
C ASP A 264 0.85 6.07 0.68
N GLN A 265 -0.30 6.66 0.39
CA GLN A 265 -0.81 6.93 -0.96
C GLN A 265 -1.22 8.40 -1.15
N GLY A 266 -1.29 9.14 -0.04
CA GLY A 266 -1.58 10.57 -0.01
C GLY A 266 -1.00 11.23 1.25
N GLY A 267 -0.26 10.44 2.08
CA GLY A 267 0.30 10.90 3.35
C GLY A 267 0.13 9.90 4.49
N SER A 268 -0.35 8.69 4.22
CA SER A 268 -0.86 7.78 5.26
C SER A 268 0.21 7.10 6.15
N ILE A 269 1.51 7.35 5.96
CA ILE A 269 2.58 7.14 6.95
C ILE A 269 2.85 8.46 7.69
N ARG A 270 2.95 9.54 6.93
CA ARG A 270 3.44 10.84 7.39
C ARG A 270 2.40 11.59 8.22
N MET A 271 1.12 11.55 7.84
CA MET A 271 0.02 12.17 8.58
C MET A 271 -0.15 11.56 9.98
N PRO A 272 -0.27 10.21 10.14
CA PRO A 272 -0.35 9.65 11.49
C PRO A 272 0.96 9.83 12.27
N ALA A 273 2.12 9.88 11.62
CA ALA A 273 3.37 10.22 12.29
C ALA A 273 3.36 11.66 12.83
N SER A 274 2.82 12.63 12.05
CA SER A 274 2.64 14.02 12.48
C SER A 274 1.67 14.15 13.65
N TYR A 275 0.48 13.54 13.53
CA TYR A 275 -0.60 13.66 14.52
C TYR A 275 -0.31 12.91 15.82
N SER A 276 0.36 11.76 15.75
CA SER A 276 0.69 10.94 16.92
C SER A 276 2.09 11.22 17.51
N GLY A 277 2.97 11.92 16.79
CA GLY A 277 4.30 12.28 17.28
C GLY A 277 5.30 11.13 17.24
N CYS A 278 5.49 10.52 16.07
CA CYS A 278 6.54 9.55 15.82
C CYS A 278 7.27 9.87 14.49
N TYR A 279 8.32 9.11 14.18
CA TYR A 279 9.08 9.24 12.94
C TYR A 279 8.46 8.32 11.89
N GLY A 280 7.98 8.89 10.77
CA GLY A 280 7.36 8.13 9.69
C GLY A 280 7.97 8.47 8.34
N LEU A 281 8.63 7.50 7.70
CA LEU A 281 9.24 7.66 6.38
C LEU A 281 8.38 7.01 5.29
N LYS A 282 7.96 7.80 4.31
CA LYS A 282 7.54 7.34 3.00
C LYS A 282 8.79 7.28 2.10
N PRO A 283 9.28 6.09 1.73
CA PRO A 283 10.48 5.97 0.91
C PRO A 283 10.24 6.41 -0.54
N THR A 284 11.28 6.41 -1.35
CA THR A 284 11.18 6.54 -2.81
C THR A 284 10.24 5.48 -3.37
N HIS A 285 9.38 5.85 -4.33
CA HIS A 285 8.48 4.90 -4.99
C HIS A 285 9.26 3.70 -5.57
N GLY A 286 8.84 2.49 -5.23
CA GLY A 286 9.50 1.25 -5.66
C GLY A 286 10.80 0.91 -4.91
N LEU A 287 11.25 1.69 -3.90
CA LEU A 287 12.40 1.30 -3.08
C LEU A 287 12.08 0.12 -2.18
N VAL A 288 10.91 0.10 -1.60
CA VAL A 288 10.39 -1.00 -0.78
C VAL A 288 9.33 -1.74 -1.60
N PRO A 289 9.41 -3.07 -1.73
CA PRO A 289 8.44 -3.84 -2.49
C PRO A 289 7.06 -3.80 -1.84
N TYR A 290 6.03 -3.78 -2.70
CA TYR A 290 4.62 -3.78 -2.27
C TYR A 290 3.96 -5.17 -2.42
N THR A 291 4.74 -6.18 -2.81
CA THR A 291 4.30 -7.57 -2.95
C THR A 291 3.66 -8.07 -1.66
N GLY A 292 2.42 -8.55 -1.75
CA GLY A 292 1.63 -9.00 -0.60
C GLY A 292 1.02 -7.88 0.24
N VAL A 293 1.07 -6.63 -0.20
CA VAL A 293 0.33 -5.50 0.41
C VAL A 293 -0.88 -5.20 -0.47
N MET A 294 -2.08 -5.08 0.13
CA MET A 294 -3.28 -4.76 -0.64
C MET A 294 -3.16 -3.34 -1.22
N PRO A 295 -3.18 -3.20 -2.56
CA PRO A 295 -2.98 -1.92 -3.22
C PRO A 295 -4.27 -1.08 -3.26
N ILE A 296 -4.07 0.25 -3.36
CA ILE A 296 -5.13 1.21 -3.69
C ILE A 296 -5.00 1.65 -5.14
N GLU A 297 -3.83 2.19 -5.48
CA GLU A 297 -3.45 2.66 -6.81
C GLU A 297 -1.94 2.56 -6.95
N THR A 298 -1.46 1.73 -7.87
CA THR A 298 -0.06 1.29 -7.95
C THR A 298 0.94 2.40 -8.19
N THR A 299 0.54 3.52 -8.79
CA THR A 299 1.46 4.66 -9.02
C THR A 299 1.61 5.55 -7.79
N LEU A 300 0.71 5.40 -6.79
CA LEU A 300 0.74 6.13 -5.52
C LEU A 300 1.17 5.28 -4.32
N ASP A 301 1.07 3.96 -4.43
CA ASP A 301 1.28 3.04 -3.32
C ASP A 301 2.73 3.03 -2.81
N HIS A 302 2.91 3.33 -1.52
CA HIS A 302 4.17 3.19 -0.79
C HIS A 302 3.95 2.43 0.52
N THR A 303 4.99 1.75 1.00
CA THR A 303 5.05 1.20 2.35
C THR A 303 6.38 1.54 2.99
N GLY A 304 6.39 1.78 4.31
CA GLY A 304 7.60 2.22 4.99
C GLY A 304 7.50 2.20 6.50
N PRO A 305 8.62 2.50 7.20
CA PRO A 305 8.76 2.39 8.64
C PRO A 305 8.14 3.56 9.40
N MET A 306 7.58 3.24 10.58
CA MET A 306 7.14 4.18 11.61
C MET A 306 7.77 3.75 12.94
N THR A 307 8.46 4.66 13.65
CA THR A 307 9.24 4.32 14.84
C THR A 307 9.30 5.45 15.84
N GLN A 308 9.72 5.15 17.09
CA GLN A 308 9.92 6.16 18.15
C GLN A 308 11.19 6.98 17.97
N ASN A 309 12.18 6.49 17.21
CA ASN A 309 13.46 7.13 17.01
C ASN A 309 13.97 6.94 15.58
N VAL A 310 14.91 7.79 15.18
CA VAL A 310 15.45 7.80 13.81
C VAL A 310 16.32 6.59 13.53
N ALA A 311 17.03 6.07 14.52
CA ALA A 311 17.93 4.93 14.33
C ALA A 311 17.17 3.64 14.00
N ASP A 312 16.07 3.38 14.70
CA ASP A 312 15.20 2.25 14.45
C ASP A 312 14.48 2.37 13.09
N ASN A 313 14.12 3.60 12.67
CA ASN A 313 13.53 3.87 11.37
C ASN A 313 14.50 3.55 10.22
N ALA A 314 15.75 4.01 10.34
CA ALA A 314 16.80 3.72 9.38
C ALA A 314 17.13 2.23 9.31
N LEU A 315 17.18 1.55 10.45
CA LEU A 315 17.44 0.10 10.53
C LEU A 315 16.32 -0.72 9.88
N LEU A 316 15.06 -0.36 10.15
CA LEU A 316 13.93 -1.07 9.56
C LEU A 316 13.88 -0.86 8.04
N LEU A 317 14.15 0.37 7.55
CA LEU A 317 14.25 0.62 6.11
C LEU A 317 15.38 -0.19 5.46
N GLU A 318 16.54 -0.28 6.12
CA GLU A 318 17.71 -1.05 5.62
C GLU A 318 17.37 -2.54 5.41
N VAL A 319 16.49 -3.08 6.25
CA VAL A 319 16.03 -4.48 6.16
C VAL A 319 14.99 -4.68 5.04
N ILE A 320 14.03 -3.76 4.90
CA ILE A 320 12.89 -3.96 4.00
C ILE A 320 13.12 -3.47 2.56
N ALA A 321 14.12 -2.60 2.33
CA ALA A 321 14.41 -2.01 1.02
C ALA A 321 15.03 -3.01 0.03
N GLY A 322 14.87 -2.74 -1.26
CA GLY A 322 15.48 -3.48 -2.36
C GLY A 322 14.50 -4.30 -3.18
N GLU A 323 14.96 -4.75 -4.34
CA GLU A 323 14.18 -5.49 -5.32
C GLU A 323 13.81 -6.90 -4.83
N ASP A 324 12.58 -7.35 -5.09
CA ASP A 324 12.11 -8.71 -4.76
C ASP A 324 11.84 -9.59 -6.00
N GLY A 325 11.88 -9.02 -7.20
CA GLY A 325 11.58 -9.71 -8.45
C GLY A 325 10.10 -10.04 -8.66
N LEU A 326 9.21 -9.56 -7.78
CA LEU A 326 7.78 -9.82 -7.79
C LEU A 326 6.93 -8.54 -7.91
N ASP A 327 7.47 -7.40 -7.50
CA ASP A 327 6.85 -6.08 -7.64
C ASP A 327 7.30 -5.40 -8.94
N PRO A 328 6.45 -5.30 -9.97
CA PRO A 328 6.84 -4.76 -11.28
C PRO A 328 7.08 -3.23 -11.27
N ARG A 329 6.84 -2.55 -10.15
CA ARG A 329 7.11 -1.12 -9.99
C ARG A 329 8.56 -0.81 -9.65
N GLN A 330 9.36 -1.86 -9.35
CA GLN A 330 10.77 -1.74 -8.99
C GLN A 330 11.66 -1.69 -10.22
N TYR A 331 12.33 -0.56 -10.43
CA TYR A 331 13.27 -0.35 -11.52
C TYR A 331 14.68 -0.15 -10.95
N ALA A 332 15.38 -1.25 -10.65
CA ALA A 332 16.72 -1.25 -10.08
C ALA A 332 16.85 -0.27 -8.88
N PRO A 333 16.12 -0.48 -7.79
CA PRO A 333 16.11 0.42 -6.65
C PRO A 333 17.51 0.53 -6.03
N LYS A 334 17.91 1.75 -5.67
CA LYS A 334 19.22 2.02 -5.07
C LYS A 334 19.12 1.96 -3.56
N VAL A 335 19.54 0.84 -2.98
CA VAL A 335 19.59 0.65 -1.53
C VAL A 335 20.91 1.21 -0.97
N ASP A 336 20.84 1.83 0.21
CA ASP A 336 22.00 2.35 0.95
C ASP A 336 22.05 1.72 2.36
N ARG A 337 23.17 1.90 3.06
CA ARG A 337 23.27 1.66 4.50
C ARG A 337 22.77 2.89 5.26
N TYR A 338 21.45 2.98 5.42
CA TYR A 338 20.78 4.16 6.00
C TYR A 338 21.27 4.46 7.43
N THR A 339 21.56 3.41 8.22
CA THR A 339 22.15 3.54 9.56
C THR A 339 23.51 4.24 9.54
N SER A 340 24.28 4.15 8.44
CA SER A 340 25.56 4.84 8.29
C SER A 340 25.45 6.35 8.12
N ALA A 341 24.27 6.88 7.87
CA ALA A 341 24.02 8.32 7.77
C ALA A 341 23.87 8.99 9.14
N LEU A 342 23.58 8.19 10.18
CA LEU A 342 23.37 8.69 11.53
C LEU A 342 24.67 9.28 12.09
N GLY A 343 24.56 10.41 12.82
CA GLY A 343 25.70 11.07 13.43
C GLY A 343 26.58 11.92 12.51
N ARG A 344 26.28 12.00 11.20
CA ARG A 344 27.05 12.84 10.26
C ARG A 344 26.85 14.35 10.49
N GLY A 345 25.75 14.75 11.20
CA GLY A 345 25.36 16.14 11.37
C GLY A 345 24.87 16.78 10.07
N VAL A 346 24.51 18.06 10.12
CA VAL A 346 23.91 18.78 8.97
C VAL A 346 24.81 19.87 8.39
N ARG A 347 26.05 19.99 8.86
CA ARG A 347 26.98 21.05 8.40
C ARG A 347 27.17 20.99 6.89
N GLY A 348 26.81 22.10 6.21
CA GLY A 348 26.95 22.25 4.76
C GLY A 348 25.82 21.63 3.93
N LEU A 349 24.82 20.99 4.54
CA LEU A 349 23.60 20.62 3.83
C LEU A 349 22.82 21.87 3.45
N LYS A 350 22.32 21.92 2.23
CA LYS A 350 21.45 22.97 1.72
C LYS A 350 20.00 22.56 1.89
N ILE A 351 19.21 23.35 2.61
CA ILE A 351 17.82 23.05 2.93
C ILE A 351 16.94 24.20 2.43
N GLY A 352 16.03 23.90 1.49
CA GLY A 352 15.04 24.83 0.98
C GLY A 352 13.74 24.76 1.79
N VAL A 353 13.38 25.83 2.50
CA VAL A 353 12.09 25.96 3.18
C VAL A 353 11.07 26.43 2.15
N VAL A 354 10.10 25.56 1.84
CA VAL A 354 9.15 25.79 0.72
C VAL A 354 7.97 26.63 1.21
N ASP A 355 7.85 27.85 0.70
CA ASP A 355 6.84 28.82 1.12
C ASP A 355 5.40 28.32 0.97
N GLU A 356 5.10 27.63 -0.12
CA GLU A 356 3.77 27.11 -0.44
C GLU A 356 3.28 26.01 0.52
N GLY A 357 4.17 25.45 1.34
CA GLY A 357 3.81 24.52 2.40
C GLY A 357 3.25 25.19 3.66
N PHE A 358 3.37 26.52 3.77
CA PHE A 358 2.98 27.33 4.93
C PHE A 358 1.82 28.27 4.57
N ASN A 359 1.17 28.84 5.61
CA ASN A 359 0.11 29.85 5.47
C ASN A 359 -1.01 29.43 4.50
N ARG A 360 -1.30 28.16 4.43
CA ARG A 360 -2.41 27.64 3.64
C ARG A 360 -3.74 28.00 4.30
N PRO A 361 -4.88 27.93 3.59
CA PRO A 361 -6.19 28.21 4.20
C PRO A 361 -6.50 27.37 5.44
N GLU A 362 -5.99 26.13 5.45
CA GLU A 362 -6.12 25.16 6.54
C GLU A 362 -4.99 25.21 7.59
N SER A 363 -3.97 26.08 7.40
CA SER A 363 -2.81 26.16 8.33
C SER A 363 -3.19 26.72 9.69
N GLU A 364 -2.65 26.08 10.73
CA GLU A 364 -2.61 26.61 12.09
C GLU A 364 -1.28 27.35 12.30
N SER A 365 -1.33 28.59 12.79
CA SER A 365 -0.16 29.46 12.91
C SER A 365 0.92 28.94 13.85
N ASP A 366 0.56 28.17 14.86
CA ASP A 366 1.50 27.53 15.79
C ASP A 366 2.25 26.35 15.12
N VAL A 367 1.60 25.63 14.21
CA VAL A 367 2.25 24.61 13.38
C VAL A 367 3.32 25.26 12.49
N ASP A 368 2.93 26.29 11.75
CA ASP A 368 3.85 27.03 10.88
C ASP A 368 5.05 27.60 11.66
N THR A 369 4.79 28.15 12.86
CA THR A 369 5.82 28.70 13.74
C THR A 369 6.81 27.62 14.19
N LYS A 370 6.32 26.50 14.72
CA LYS A 370 7.17 25.40 15.21
C LYS A 370 8.06 24.79 14.12
N VAL A 371 7.52 24.64 12.92
CA VAL A 371 8.29 24.10 11.78
C VAL A 371 9.38 25.12 11.34
N ARG A 372 9.08 26.42 11.32
CA ARG A 372 10.10 27.46 11.05
C ARG A 372 11.18 27.51 12.13
N GLU A 373 10.81 27.41 13.42
CA GLU A 373 11.77 27.30 14.53
C GLU A 373 12.71 26.11 14.35
N SER A 374 12.19 24.97 13.86
CA SER A 374 13.00 23.78 13.61
C SER A 374 13.95 23.97 12.41
N ALA A 375 13.55 24.72 11.40
CA ALA A 375 14.45 25.13 10.31
C ALA A 375 15.59 26.00 10.81
N GLU A 376 15.33 26.94 11.75
CA GLU A 376 16.39 27.75 12.39
C GLU A 376 17.34 26.88 13.21
N LYS A 377 16.84 25.88 13.96
CA LYS A 377 17.69 24.92 14.68
C LYS A 377 18.64 24.17 13.74
N LEU A 378 18.17 23.77 12.53
CA LEU A 378 19.05 23.17 11.52
C LEU A 378 20.12 24.15 11.04
N ARG A 379 19.79 25.45 10.90
CA ARG A 379 20.77 26.50 10.57
C ARG A 379 21.81 26.65 11.69
N GLU A 380 21.39 26.66 12.94
CA GLU A 380 22.30 26.73 14.11
C GLU A 380 23.25 25.52 14.19
N LEU A 381 22.79 24.35 13.72
CA LEU A 381 23.61 23.14 13.59
C LEU A 381 24.57 23.18 12.40
N GLY A 382 24.50 24.23 11.55
CA GLY A 382 25.43 24.49 10.45
C GLY A 382 24.92 24.11 9.07
N ALA A 383 23.64 23.86 8.90
CA ALA A 383 23.02 23.77 7.57
C ALA A 383 22.87 25.15 6.92
N ASP A 384 22.90 25.19 5.60
CA ASP A 384 22.56 26.36 4.79
C ASP A 384 21.05 26.32 4.49
N VAL A 385 20.28 27.13 5.23
CA VAL A 385 18.80 27.11 5.19
C VAL A 385 18.30 28.34 4.46
N GLU A 386 17.57 28.16 3.37
CA GLU A 386 17.07 29.19 2.48
C GLU A 386 15.55 29.06 2.30
N GLN A 387 14.85 30.19 2.26
CA GLN A 387 13.43 30.24 1.93
C GLN A 387 13.30 30.23 0.39
N ILE A 388 12.47 29.34 -0.13
CA ILE A 388 12.28 29.14 -1.57
C ILE A 388 10.80 29.05 -1.93
N SER A 389 10.49 29.36 -3.19
CA SER A 389 9.13 29.23 -3.72
C SER A 389 9.09 28.13 -4.79
N ILE A 390 8.10 27.25 -4.67
CA ILE A 390 7.76 26.19 -5.64
C ILE A 390 6.26 26.28 -5.93
N PRO A 391 5.80 27.26 -6.72
CA PRO A 391 4.35 27.55 -6.88
C PRO A 391 3.51 26.34 -7.32
N MET A 392 4.09 25.41 -8.09
CA MET A 392 3.40 24.20 -8.54
C MET A 392 3.06 23.23 -7.38
N HIS A 393 3.64 23.41 -6.18
CA HIS A 393 3.25 22.66 -4.98
C HIS A 393 1.76 22.82 -4.66
N ASN A 394 1.21 24.02 -4.90
CA ASN A 394 -0.21 24.29 -4.69
C ASN A 394 -1.15 23.47 -5.60
N GLU A 395 -0.64 23.01 -6.75
CA GLU A 395 -1.39 22.18 -7.70
C GLU A 395 -1.30 20.68 -7.37
N GLY A 396 -0.42 20.29 -6.45
CA GLY A 396 -0.09 18.90 -6.19
C GLY A 396 -1.28 18.05 -5.74
N ALA A 397 -2.10 18.54 -4.82
CA ALA A 397 -3.32 17.85 -4.38
C ALA A 397 -4.37 17.75 -5.50
N ALA A 398 -4.47 18.76 -6.36
CA ALA A 398 -5.37 18.72 -7.53
C ALA A 398 -4.91 17.68 -8.57
N ILE A 399 -3.59 17.50 -8.74
CA ILE A 399 -3.03 16.44 -9.60
C ILE A 399 -3.25 15.06 -8.98
N TRP A 400 -3.08 14.93 -7.67
CA TRP A 400 -3.31 13.68 -6.92
C TRP A 400 -4.75 13.19 -7.05
N THR A 401 -5.74 14.10 -6.99
CA THR A 401 -7.17 13.76 -6.88
C THR A 401 -7.67 12.83 -8.00
N PRO A 402 -7.50 13.11 -9.31
CA PRO A 402 -7.95 12.18 -10.34
C PRO A 402 -7.20 10.83 -10.30
N ILE A 403 -5.91 10.83 -9.98
CA ILE A 403 -5.11 9.60 -9.87
C ILE A 403 -5.67 8.76 -8.72
N GLY A 404 -5.85 9.37 -7.56
CA GLY A 404 -6.38 8.69 -6.38
C GLY A 404 -7.80 8.16 -6.59
N LEU A 405 -8.74 9.00 -7.04
CA LEU A 405 -10.16 8.65 -7.07
C LEU A 405 -10.55 7.75 -8.25
N GLU A 406 -10.13 8.08 -9.48
CA GLU A 406 -10.37 7.21 -10.64
C GLU A 406 -9.54 5.92 -10.52
N GLY A 407 -8.29 6.01 -10.02
CA GLY A 407 -7.39 4.88 -9.85
C GLY A 407 -7.90 3.87 -8.83
N LEU A 408 -8.27 4.29 -7.62
CA LEU A 408 -8.83 3.38 -6.60
C LEU A 408 -10.12 2.70 -7.07
N THR A 409 -10.98 3.45 -7.76
CA THR A 409 -12.24 2.91 -8.28
C THR A 409 -11.98 1.83 -9.31
N ASN A 410 -11.07 2.10 -10.25
CA ASN A 410 -10.74 1.15 -11.32
C ASN A 410 -9.90 -0.04 -10.83
N GLN A 411 -8.90 0.19 -9.98
CA GLN A 411 -7.96 -0.85 -9.54
C GLN A 411 -8.44 -1.57 -8.29
N MET A 412 -8.54 -0.85 -7.14
CA MET A 412 -8.85 -1.48 -5.86
C MET A 412 -10.24 -2.08 -5.84
N MET A 413 -11.25 -1.36 -6.33
CA MET A 413 -12.64 -1.81 -6.24
C MET A 413 -13.05 -2.65 -7.45
N ASN A 414 -13.09 -2.10 -8.65
CA ASN A 414 -13.51 -2.83 -9.85
C ASN A 414 -12.52 -3.92 -10.27
N GLY A 415 -11.23 -3.72 -10.02
CA GLY A 415 -10.15 -4.67 -10.26
C GLY A 415 -9.79 -5.57 -9.07
N ASN A 416 -10.60 -5.55 -8.02
CA ASN A 416 -10.47 -6.39 -6.82
C ASN A 416 -9.09 -6.34 -6.13
N GLY A 417 -8.47 -5.16 -6.10
CA GLY A 417 -7.18 -4.91 -5.47
C GLY A 417 -6.06 -4.74 -6.47
N PHE A 418 -5.80 -5.71 -7.33
CA PHE A 418 -4.64 -5.70 -8.22
C PHE A 418 -4.95 -5.18 -9.63
N GLY A 419 -6.23 -5.22 -10.06
CA GLY A 419 -6.57 -4.94 -11.45
C GLY A 419 -5.92 -5.95 -12.40
N THR A 420 -5.53 -5.46 -13.58
CA THR A 420 -4.84 -6.25 -14.62
C THR A 420 -3.74 -5.42 -15.27
N GLY A 421 -2.84 -6.07 -16.02
CA GLY A 421 -1.89 -5.38 -16.90
C GLY A 421 -0.51 -5.14 -16.30
N TRP A 422 -0.17 -5.77 -15.19
CA TRP A 422 1.19 -5.74 -14.68
C TRP A 422 1.81 -7.15 -14.64
N GLU A 423 3.12 -7.23 -14.76
CA GLU A 423 3.90 -8.46 -14.69
C GLU A 423 4.50 -8.61 -13.28
N GLY A 424 3.71 -9.13 -12.33
CA GLY A 424 4.09 -9.28 -10.93
C GLY A 424 3.25 -10.33 -10.23
N MET A 425 3.44 -10.48 -8.93
CA MET A 425 2.66 -11.42 -8.15
C MET A 425 1.25 -10.89 -7.88
N TYR A 426 0.26 -11.73 -8.11
CA TYR A 426 -1.14 -11.50 -7.71
C TYR A 426 -1.51 -12.43 -6.56
N SER A 427 -2.16 -11.91 -5.52
CA SER A 427 -2.80 -12.76 -4.50
C SER A 427 -4.21 -13.14 -4.97
N THR A 428 -4.34 -14.32 -5.56
CA THR A 428 -5.62 -14.83 -6.09
C THR A 428 -6.64 -15.01 -4.98
N SER A 429 -6.21 -15.45 -3.78
CA SER A 429 -7.09 -15.58 -2.61
C SER A 429 -7.68 -14.25 -2.15
N LEU A 430 -6.90 -13.16 -2.22
CA LEU A 430 -7.39 -11.81 -1.92
C LEU A 430 -8.37 -11.32 -2.98
N LEU A 431 -8.06 -11.52 -4.26
CA LEU A 431 -8.95 -11.18 -5.38
C LEU A 431 -10.33 -11.81 -5.20
N ASP A 432 -10.37 -13.12 -4.94
CA ASP A 432 -11.60 -13.89 -4.78
C ASP A 432 -12.42 -13.43 -3.57
N HIS A 433 -11.75 -13.22 -2.43
CA HIS A 433 -12.45 -12.80 -1.21
C HIS A 433 -12.95 -11.35 -1.33
N HIS A 434 -12.10 -10.45 -1.83
CA HIS A 434 -12.45 -9.04 -1.97
C HIS A 434 -13.57 -8.81 -2.99
N ALA A 435 -13.68 -9.61 -4.06
CA ALA A 435 -14.76 -9.51 -5.05
C ALA A 435 -16.18 -9.52 -4.45
N ASN A 436 -16.34 -10.09 -3.24
CA ASN A 436 -17.62 -10.10 -2.54
C ASN A 436 -18.08 -8.72 -2.02
N TRP A 437 -17.23 -7.69 -2.07
CA TRP A 437 -17.63 -6.35 -1.64
C TRP A 437 -18.91 -5.85 -2.34
N ILE A 438 -19.09 -6.23 -3.61
CA ILE A 438 -20.25 -5.80 -4.41
C ILE A 438 -21.59 -6.27 -3.81
N ASN A 439 -21.60 -7.43 -3.14
CA ASN A 439 -22.78 -7.97 -2.46
C ASN A 439 -23.06 -7.31 -1.11
N ARG A 440 -22.10 -6.50 -0.61
CA ARG A 440 -22.12 -5.83 0.68
C ARG A 440 -21.78 -4.33 0.55
N ALA A 441 -22.03 -3.74 -0.63
CA ALA A 441 -21.61 -2.39 -0.99
C ALA A 441 -22.18 -1.30 -0.04
N ASP A 442 -23.35 -1.53 0.57
CA ASP A 442 -23.92 -0.61 1.54
C ASP A 442 -23.12 -0.48 2.83
N GLU A 443 -22.24 -1.45 3.13
CA GLU A 443 -21.38 -1.43 4.32
C GLU A 443 -20.10 -0.59 4.12
N LEU A 444 -19.78 -0.20 2.89
CA LEU A 444 -18.61 0.64 2.61
C LEU A 444 -18.70 1.96 3.40
N SER A 445 -17.55 2.47 3.87
CA SER A 445 -17.51 3.76 4.54
C SER A 445 -17.98 4.89 3.63
N ASP A 446 -18.53 5.95 4.20
CA ASP A 446 -19.03 7.08 3.42
C ASP A 446 -17.91 7.80 2.64
N THR A 447 -16.67 7.80 3.16
CA THR A 447 -15.51 8.33 2.43
C THR A 447 -15.21 7.50 1.18
N LEU A 448 -15.26 6.16 1.29
CA LEU A 448 -15.04 5.28 0.14
C LEU A 448 -16.18 5.41 -0.88
N LYS A 449 -17.44 5.42 -0.43
CA LYS A 449 -18.60 5.68 -1.31
C LYS A 449 -18.44 6.99 -2.07
N PHE A 450 -18.08 8.08 -1.37
CA PHE A 450 -17.83 9.38 -1.99
C PHE A 450 -16.76 9.28 -3.08
N CYS A 451 -15.60 8.67 -2.79
CA CYS A 451 -14.52 8.54 -3.75
C CYS A 451 -14.91 7.67 -4.95
N MET A 452 -15.62 6.56 -4.72
CA MET A 452 -16.14 5.71 -5.79
C MET A 452 -17.19 6.41 -6.66
N PHE A 453 -18.09 7.20 -6.07
CA PHE A 453 -19.08 7.94 -6.87
C PHE A 453 -18.40 8.96 -7.78
N VAL A 454 -17.39 9.67 -7.27
CA VAL A 454 -16.60 10.58 -8.12
C VAL A 454 -15.82 9.78 -9.18
N GLY A 455 -15.09 8.75 -8.80
CA GLY A 455 -14.31 7.92 -9.70
C GLY A 455 -15.16 7.30 -10.81
N GLU A 456 -16.28 6.65 -10.47
CA GLU A 456 -17.22 6.06 -11.43
C GLU A 456 -17.83 7.11 -12.37
N TYR A 457 -18.21 8.28 -11.84
CA TYR A 457 -18.74 9.35 -12.67
C TYR A 457 -17.73 9.77 -13.74
N PHE A 458 -16.48 10.02 -13.35
CA PHE A 458 -15.44 10.45 -14.28
C PHE A 458 -15.01 9.32 -15.25
N LEU A 459 -14.89 8.09 -14.79
CA LEU A 459 -14.58 6.93 -15.65
C LEU A 459 -15.67 6.72 -16.72
N ARG A 460 -16.95 6.75 -16.35
CA ARG A 460 -18.08 6.52 -17.28
C ARG A 460 -18.25 7.67 -18.27
N HIS A 461 -18.16 8.91 -17.83
CA HIS A 461 -18.44 10.08 -18.67
C HIS A 461 -17.20 10.62 -19.39
N TYR A 462 -16.02 10.47 -18.82
CA TYR A 462 -14.77 11.02 -19.36
C TYR A 462 -13.73 9.94 -19.69
N ARG A 463 -14.01 8.67 -19.48
CA ARG A 463 -13.24 7.51 -19.97
C ARG A 463 -11.75 7.54 -19.53
N GLY A 464 -11.46 7.94 -18.29
CA GLY A 464 -10.11 8.03 -17.77
C GLY A 464 -9.29 9.23 -18.30
N HIS A 465 -9.94 10.20 -18.98
CA HIS A 465 -9.25 11.38 -19.51
C HIS A 465 -8.53 12.17 -18.42
N PHE A 466 -9.19 12.36 -17.26
CA PHE A 466 -8.61 13.15 -16.19
C PHE A 466 -7.52 12.38 -15.43
N TYR A 467 -7.67 11.09 -15.24
CA TYR A 467 -6.59 10.22 -14.75
C TYR A 467 -5.35 10.36 -15.63
N ALA A 468 -5.50 10.15 -16.95
CA ALA A 468 -4.39 10.24 -17.89
C ALA A 468 -3.75 11.64 -17.92
N LYS A 469 -4.57 12.71 -17.87
CA LYS A 469 -4.07 14.09 -17.81
C LYS A 469 -3.30 14.34 -16.51
N ALA A 470 -3.80 13.87 -15.37
CA ALA A 470 -3.13 14.00 -14.07
C ALA A 470 -1.79 13.23 -14.05
N GLN A 471 -1.73 12.03 -14.63
CA GLN A 471 -0.48 11.28 -14.82
C GLN A 471 0.53 12.03 -15.73
N ASN A 472 0.06 12.78 -16.72
CA ASN A 472 0.93 13.65 -17.50
C ASN A 472 1.44 14.84 -16.67
N LEU A 473 0.60 15.46 -15.86
CA LEU A 473 0.96 16.57 -14.99
C LEU A 473 1.87 16.14 -13.83
N SER A 474 1.76 14.89 -13.37
CA SER A 474 2.63 14.34 -12.33
C SER A 474 4.11 14.39 -12.74
N ARG A 475 4.41 14.13 -14.03
CA ARG A 475 5.77 14.25 -14.56
C ARG A 475 6.28 15.70 -14.50
N LYS A 476 5.42 16.67 -14.77
CA LYS A 476 5.79 18.10 -14.67
C LYS A 476 6.05 18.52 -13.23
N LEU A 477 5.19 18.09 -12.29
CA LEU A 477 5.37 18.33 -10.85
C LEU A 477 6.68 17.69 -10.35
N LYS A 478 6.95 16.45 -10.77
CA LYS A 478 8.21 15.74 -10.47
C LYS A 478 9.44 16.49 -10.96
N GLU A 479 9.40 16.99 -12.19
CA GLU A 479 10.47 17.81 -12.78
C GLU A 479 10.70 19.08 -11.95
N THR A 480 9.64 19.79 -11.55
CA THR A 480 9.72 21.00 -10.73
C THR A 480 10.42 20.75 -9.37
N TYR A 481 10.09 19.65 -8.69
CA TYR A 481 10.82 19.28 -7.47
C TYR A 481 12.27 18.88 -7.75
N ASN A 482 12.54 18.14 -8.83
CA ASN A 482 13.89 17.76 -9.21
C ASN A 482 14.78 18.99 -9.51
N GLU A 483 14.24 20.05 -10.13
CA GLU A 483 14.95 21.31 -10.38
C GLU A 483 15.36 22.02 -9.07
N SER A 484 14.49 21.96 -8.06
CA SER A 484 14.78 22.49 -6.72
C SER A 484 15.79 21.61 -5.98
N LEU A 485 15.60 20.30 -6.01
CA LEU A 485 16.48 19.30 -5.37
C LEU A 485 17.85 19.15 -6.09
N ALA A 486 18.03 19.73 -7.27
CA ALA A 486 19.35 19.89 -7.88
C ALA A 486 20.19 21.00 -7.23
N LYS A 487 19.54 21.95 -6.52
CA LYS A 487 20.16 23.08 -5.83
C LYS A 487 20.23 22.87 -4.32
N PHE A 488 19.25 22.13 -3.76
CA PHE A 488 19.10 21.83 -2.35
C PHE A 488 19.22 20.33 -2.11
N ASP A 489 19.78 19.93 -0.97
CA ASP A 489 19.87 18.53 -0.56
C ASP A 489 18.53 18.06 0.00
N LEU A 490 17.79 18.96 0.66
CA LEU A 490 16.49 18.71 1.26
C LEU A 490 15.53 19.88 1.00
N LEU A 491 14.24 19.54 0.92
CA LEU A 491 13.13 20.50 1.08
C LEU A 491 12.52 20.31 2.48
N LEU A 492 11.98 21.40 3.05
CA LEU A 492 11.37 21.41 4.36
C LEU A 492 10.05 22.19 4.35
N MET A 493 9.01 21.62 4.99
CA MET A 493 7.71 22.25 5.20
C MET A 493 6.97 21.54 6.34
N PRO A 494 5.80 22.03 6.83
CA PRO A 494 4.94 21.26 7.72
C PRO A 494 4.50 19.93 7.08
N THR A 495 4.46 18.84 7.84
CA THR A 495 3.90 17.57 7.34
C THR A 495 2.42 17.73 7.03
N THR A 496 1.68 18.19 8.02
CA THR A 496 0.27 18.57 7.93
C THR A 496 0.14 20.04 8.28
N PRO A 497 -0.76 20.80 7.63
CA PRO A 497 -0.92 22.22 7.91
C PRO A 497 -1.55 22.49 9.29
N MET A 498 -2.12 21.46 9.93
CA MET A 498 -2.77 21.55 11.24
C MET A 498 -2.34 20.40 12.14
N LYS A 499 -2.57 20.55 13.44
CA LYS A 499 -2.50 19.48 14.45
C LYS A 499 -3.67 18.50 14.28
N ALA A 500 -3.60 17.39 15.02
CA ALA A 500 -4.71 16.44 15.08
C ALA A 500 -6.03 17.12 15.42
N THR A 501 -7.07 16.83 14.65
CA THR A 501 -8.41 17.38 14.83
C THR A 501 -9.28 16.48 15.72
N PRO A 502 -10.34 17.00 16.36
CA PRO A 502 -11.30 16.16 17.04
C PRO A 502 -11.91 15.14 16.09
N LEU A 503 -12.09 13.91 16.58
CA LEU A 503 -12.84 12.87 15.87
C LEU A 503 -14.27 13.36 15.61
N PRO A 504 -14.86 13.09 14.43
CA PRO A 504 -16.24 13.47 14.17
C PRO A 504 -17.18 12.74 15.14
N PRO A 505 -18.23 13.42 15.67
CA PRO A 505 -19.23 12.76 16.50
C PRO A 505 -20.02 11.73 15.68
N ALA A 506 -20.67 10.78 16.35
CA ALA A 506 -21.40 9.70 15.69
C ALA A 506 -22.56 10.18 14.79
N ASP A 507 -23.11 11.35 15.07
CA ASP A 507 -24.16 12.04 14.30
C ASP A 507 -23.63 13.14 13.37
N ALA A 508 -22.33 13.12 13.08
CA ALA A 508 -21.71 14.09 12.19
C ALA A 508 -22.41 14.12 10.81
N SER A 509 -22.52 15.31 10.24
CA SER A 509 -22.94 15.41 8.84
C SER A 509 -21.93 14.74 7.90
N LEU A 510 -22.42 14.24 6.76
CA LEU A 510 -21.54 13.65 5.73
C LEU A 510 -20.41 14.62 5.33
N ALA A 511 -20.72 15.92 5.25
CA ALA A 511 -19.72 16.93 4.92
C ALA A 511 -18.59 17.01 5.96
N LEU A 512 -18.92 17.01 7.26
CA LEU A 512 -17.91 17.02 8.32
C LEU A 512 -17.12 15.70 8.36
N TYR A 513 -17.80 14.57 8.18
CA TYR A 513 -17.18 13.26 8.14
C TYR A 513 -16.10 13.16 7.02
N CYS A 514 -16.46 13.58 5.80
CA CYS A 514 -15.54 13.62 4.67
C CYS A 514 -14.46 14.70 4.83
N GLN A 515 -14.79 15.86 5.40
CA GLN A 515 -13.80 16.90 5.68
C GLN A 515 -12.70 16.34 6.59
N ARG A 516 -13.05 15.72 7.72
CA ARG A 516 -12.10 15.11 8.67
C ARG A 516 -11.23 14.01 8.04
N ALA A 517 -11.69 13.39 6.96
CA ALA A 517 -10.94 12.37 6.25
C ALA A 517 -9.86 12.94 5.32
N PHE A 518 -10.01 14.17 4.80
CA PHE A 518 -9.16 14.68 3.71
C PHE A 518 -8.51 16.05 3.96
N GLU A 519 -8.86 16.78 5.03
CA GLU A 519 -8.41 18.16 5.26
C GLU A 519 -6.90 18.34 5.44
N MET A 520 -6.15 17.26 5.73
CA MET A 520 -4.71 17.30 6.03
C MET A 520 -3.78 17.00 4.83
N LEU A 521 -4.30 16.66 3.67
CA LEU A 521 -3.55 16.06 2.54
C LEU A 521 -2.61 17.03 1.79
N ALA A 522 -2.77 18.33 1.96
CA ALA A 522 -2.25 19.35 1.06
C ALA A 522 -0.73 19.28 0.84
N ASN A 523 0.06 19.04 1.90
CA ASN A 523 1.52 18.99 1.82
C ASN A 523 2.06 17.58 1.54
N THR A 524 1.30 16.53 1.84
CA THR A 524 1.78 15.16 1.74
C THR A 524 1.52 14.52 0.38
N SER A 525 0.31 14.69 -0.18
CA SER A 525 -0.11 14.04 -1.42
C SER A 525 0.75 14.36 -2.66
N PRO A 526 1.36 15.56 -2.81
CA PRO A 526 2.24 15.83 -3.95
C PRO A 526 3.45 14.89 -4.06
N PHE A 527 3.95 14.40 -2.92
CA PHE A 527 5.11 13.51 -2.89
C PHE A 527 4.78 12.03 -3.10
N ASP A 528 3.50 11.64 -3.03
CA ASP A 528 3.03 10.36 -3.54
C ASP A 528 2.98 10.36 -5.06
N VAL A 529 2.42 11.43 -5.63
CA VAL A 529 2.36 11.65 -7.09
C VAL A 529 3.74 11.64 -7.75
N THR A 530 4.72 12.24 -7.09
CA THR A 530 6.08 12.39 -7.66
C THR A 530 7.04 11.29 -7.22
N GLY A 531 6.67 10.48 -6.23
CA GLY A 531 7.47 9.38 -5.71
C GLY A 531 8.72 9.78 -4.93
N HIS A 532 8.92 11.06 -4.58
CA HIS A 532 10.06 11.50 -3.77
C HIS A 532 9.98 10.97 -2.34
N PRO A 533 11.08 10.55 -1.73
CA PRO A 533 11.09 10.16 -0.33
C PRO A 533 10.81 11.37 0.57
N ALA A 534 9.98 11.14 1.59
CA ALA A 534 9.60 12.18 2.53
C ALA A 534 9.37 11.61 3.93
N MET A 535 9.88 12.26 4.96
CA MET A 535 9.79 11.83 6.35
C MET A 535 9.11 12.88 7.21
N SER A 536 8.10 12.47 7.97
CA SER A 536 7.56 13.27 9.08
C SER A 536 8.39 13.08 10.33
N ILE A 537 8.77 14.18 10.95
CA ILE A 537 9.63 14.26 12.14
C ILE A 537 8.89 15.08 13.19
N PRO A 538 8.66 14.58 14.41
CA PRO A 538 8.06 15.39 15.48
C PRO A 538 9.00 16.55 15.87
N CYS A 539 8.47 17.77 15.93
CA CYS A 539 9.26 18.97 16.15
C CYS A 539 8.75 19.89 17.28
N GLY A 540 7.76 19.45 18.01
CA GLY A 540 7.20 20.16 19.16
C GLY A 540 5.77 19.76 19.46
N MET A 541 5.24 20.41 20.50
CA MET A 541 3.85 20.25 20.96
C MET A 541 3.15 21.60 20.97
N SER A 542 1.84 21.61 20.68
CA SER A 542 0.95 22.72 20.98
C SER A 542 -0.45 22.19 21.35
N ASP A 543 -1.12 22.79 22.31
CA ASP A 543 -2.42 22.36 22.84
C ASP A 543 -2.50 20.88 23.28
N GLY A 544 -1.35 20.30 23.67
CA GLY A 544 -1.21 18.90 24.06
C GLY A 544 -1.17 17.94 22.86
N LEU A 545 -0.94 18.44 21.65
CA LEU A 545 -0.86 17.66 20.42
C LEU A 545 0.49 17.85 19.73
N PRO A 546 1.04 16.79 19.10
CA PRO A 546 2.29 16.86 18.36
C PRO A 546 2.18 17.72 17.09
N ILE A 547 3.33 18.24 16.67
CA ILE A 547 3.53 18.92 15.38
C ILE A 547 4.63 18.20 14.63
N GLY A 548 4.41 17.90 13.35
CA GLY A 548 5.36 17.25 12.46
C GLY A 548 5.90 18.20 11.40
N LEU A 549 7.24 18.27 11.28
CA LEU A 549 7.90 18.81 10.09
C LEU A 549 8.15 17.71 9.07
N MET A 550 8.17 18.03 7.79
CA MET A 550 8.47 17.08 6.72
C MET A 550 9.78 17.46 6.03
N LEU A 551 10.71 16.51 5.95
CA LEU A 551 11.89 16.58 5.11
C LEU A 551 11.69 15.74 3.84
N ILE A 552 12.02 16.32 2.69
CA ILE A 552 11.91 15.67 1.38
C ILE A 552 13.28 15.70 0.71
N SER A 553 13.68 14.61 0.06
CA SER A 553 14.93 14.53 -0.70
C SER A 553 14.69 14.11 -2.16
N ARG A 554 15.76 14.17 -2.96
CA ARG A 554 15.76 13.53 -4.28
C ARG A 554 15.49 12.03 -4.18
N HIS A 555 15.04 11.41 -5.27
CA HIS A 555 14.86 9.96 -5.32
C HIS A 555 16.12 9.23 -4.85
N TYR A 556 15.94 8.22 -3.98
CA TYR A 556 17.00 7.46 -3.33
C TYR A 556 17.93 8.30 -2.44
N GLY A 557 17.43 9.42 -1.91
CA GLY A 557 18.16 10.30 -0.98
C GLY A 557 17.75 10.14 0.48
N GLU A 558 17.19 9.00 0.87
CA GLU A 558 16.72 8.70 2.24
C GLU A 558 17.83 8.88 3.28
N SER A 559 19.08 8.53 2.93
CA SER A 559 20.24 8.75 3.82
C SER A 559 20.42 10.22 4.20
N THR A 560 20.13 11.17 3.29
CA THR A 560 20.20 12.61 3.60
C THR A 560 19.07 13.05 4.53
N ILE A 561 17.88 12.46 4.37
CA ILE A 561 16.76 12.67 5.29
C ILE A 561 17.12 12.17 6.69
N TYR A 562 17.64 10.94 6.81
CA TYR A 562 18.06 10.38 8.09
C TYR A 562 19.18 11.17 8.76
N GLN A 563 20.12 11.69 7.98
CA GLN A 563 21.20 12.55 8.49
C GLN A 563 20.64 13.80 9.19
N ALA A 564 19.69 14.48 8.57
CA ALA A 564 19.07 15.68 9.12
C ALA A 564 18.07 15.37 10.24
N ALA A 565 17.28 14.31 10.11
CA ALA A 565 16.33 13.86 11.12
C ALA A 565 17.06 13.49 12.43
N HIS A 566 18.16 12.74 12.32
CA HIS A 566 18.97 12.38 13.50
C HIS A 566 19.62 13.61 14.15
N ALA A 567 20.06 14.59 13.38
CA ALA A 567 20.61 15.81 13.94
C ALA A 567 19.56 16.61 14.74
N LEU A 568 18.32 16.65 14.30
CA LEU A 568 17.21 17.25 15.06
C LEU A 568 16.88 16.44 16.32
N GLU A 569 16.83 15.11 16.21
CA GLU A 569 16.57 14.21 17.35
C GLU A 569 17.61 14.40 18.47
N GLN A 570 18.88 14.63 18.13
CA GLN A 570 19.97 14.84 19.11
C GLN A 570 19.86 16.18 19.87
N LEU A 571 18.96 17.08 19.49
CA LEU A 571 18.71 18.32 20.26
C LEU A 571 17.98 18.06 21.59
N GLY A 572 17.35 16.89 21.74
CA GLY A 572 16.68 16.47 22.96
C GLY A 572 15.24 16.00 22.74
N ASP A 573 14.47 15.97 23.83
CA ASP A 573 13.06 15.56 23.77
C ASP A 573 12.24 16.59 22.97
N TRP A 574 11.78 16.18 21.80
CA TRP A 574 10.98 17.01 20.91
C TRP A 574 9.69 17.55 21.58
N LYS A 575 9.17 16.87 22.62
CA LYS A 575 8.00 17.34 23.39
C LYS A 575 8.28 18.62 24.18
N GLN A 576 9.56 18.94 24.39
CA GLN A 576 10.01 20.13 25.10
C GLN A 576 10.53 21.24 24.15
N MET A 577 10.51 20.98 22.84
CA MET A 577 11.02 21.91 21.82
C MET A 577 10.07 23.04 21.47
#